data_67945affdde2b576c2d3ae8f64aa96ae
#
_entry.id   67945affdde2b576c2d3ae8f64aa96ae
#
_cell.length_a   1.000
_cell.length_b   1.000
_cell.length_c   1.000
_cell.angle_alpha   90.00
_cell.angle_beta   90.00
_cell.angle_gamma   90.00
#
_symmetry.space_group_name_H-M   'P 1'
#
loop_
_entity.id
_entity.type
_entity.pdbx_description
1 polymer ?
#
loop_
_entity_poly.entity_id
_entity_poly.type
_entity_poly.pdbx_seq_one_letter_code
_entity_poly.pdbx_strand_id
1 'polypeptide(L)'
;MSDENKVLLRVSNLKQYFPIGKKKMGKPQSFVKANDGISLNIYEGETFGLVGESGCGKSTFGRTLLQLYRQTGGRTVYYGRTVEDFDLKYVEEIFKNLPDKKKKCEELLDKVKKLEADYAKMPEGTEEEKIAKKVAGQHLAEMESEADNDLLDITALIGGLYTLDETALAEAGRHYLAEYLAMKEIRKINAQADEFEKNGKSAKAGEVKKKIPELQKKVQAELAEIDKIRDNCKKDEDFEKYEVQKDDGINLANLTDAE
;
A
#
# COMPACT_ATOMS: atom_id res chain seq x y z
N MET A 1 3.79 -1.43 -33.42
CA MET A 1 3.70 -2.01 -32.07
C MET A 1 3.26 -0.85 -31.19
N SER A 2 2.04 -0.90 -30.69
CA SER A 2 1.48 0.15 -29.84
C SER A 2 2.30 0.22 -28.55
N ASP A 3 2.87 1.40 -28.24
CA ASP A 3 3.31 1.70 -26.88
C ASP A 3 2.12 1.43 -25.96
N GLU A 4 2.16 0.34 -25.20
CA GLU A 4 1.21 0.13 -24.13
C GLU A 4 1.40 1.28 -23.14
N ASN A 5 0.41 2.15 -23.04
CA ASN A 5 0.47 3.29 -22.15
C ASN A 5 0.74 2.80 -20.73
N LYS A 6 1.92 3.11 -20.22
CA LYS A 6 2.34 2.73 -18.87
C LYS A 6 1.43 3.41 -17.84
N VAL A 7 0.85 2.64 -16.94
CA VAL A 7 0.06 3.19 -15.82
C VAL A 7 0.97 4.02 -14.92
N LEU A 8 0.62 5.28 -14.70
CA LEU A 8 1.29 6.18 -13.75
C LEU A 8 0.65 6.15 -12.37
N LEU A 9 -0.70 6.16 -12.34
CA LEU A 9 -1.48 6.04 -11.11
C LEU A 9 -2.57 5.00 -11.29
N ARG A 10 -2.69 4.09 -10.34
CA ARG A 10 -3.83 3.18 -10.21
C ARG A 10 -4.62 3.57 -8.96
N VAL A 11 -5.85 3.96 -9.17
CA VAL A 11 -6.78 4.33 -8.11
C VAL A 11 -7.81 3.22 -7.97
N SER A 12 -7.99 2.70 -6.76
CA SER A 12 -8.91 1.61 -6.46
C SER A 12 -9.79 1.99 -5.27
N ASN A 13 -11.10 2.10 -5.49
CA ASN A 13 -12.09 2.35 -4.45
C ASN A 13 -11.79 3.57 -3.57
N LEU A 14 -11.19 4.65 -4.14
CA LEU A 14 -10.80 5.84 -3.40
C LEU A 14 -12.02 6.48 -2.73
N LYS A 15 -11.90 6.73 -1.43
CA LYS A 15 -12.89 7.43 -0.61
C LYS A 15 -12.26 8.67 0.01
N GLN A 16 -12.99 9.80 -0.06
CA GLN A 16 -12.62 11.02 0.63
C GLN A 16 -13.85 11.58 1.36
N TYR A 17 -13.85 11.41 2.68
CA TYR A 17 -14.93 11.80 3.55
C TYR A 17 -14.49 12.92 4.49
N PHE A 18 -15.33 13.92 4.67
CA PHE A 18 -15.09 15.01 5.61
C PHE A 18 -16.11 14.96 6.75
N PRO A 19 -15.66 14.99 8.02
CA PRO A 19 -16.57 14.97 9.16
C PRO A 19 -17.41 16.25 9.25
N ILE A 20 -18.71 16.09 9.53
CA ILE A 20 -19.64 17.20 9.75
C ILE A 20 -19.73 17.50 11.25
N GLY A 21 -19.28 18.69 11.64
CA GLY A 21 -19.36 19.15 13.03
C GLY A 21 -18.42 18.39 13.97
N LYS A 22 -18.59 18.61 15.29
CA LYS A 22 -17.79 17.94 16.32
C LYS A 22 -18.39 16.58 16.68
N LYS A 23 -17.53 15.56 16.87
CA LYS A 23 -17.97 14.25 17.39
C LYS A 23 -18.65 14.43 18.76
N LYS A 24 -19.91 14.02 18.88
CA LYS A 24 -20.64 14.02 20.16
C LYS A 24 -20.56 12.64 20.79
N MET A 25 -20.29 12.60 22.09
CA MET A 25 -20.24 11.35 22.84
C MET A 25 -21.58 10.58 22.69
N GLY A 26 -21.53 9.30 22.34
CA GLY A 26 -22.71 8.45 22.17
C GLY A 26 -23.49 8.62 20.85
N LYS A 27 -23.00 9.46 19.91
CA LYS A 27 -23.63 9.58 18.57
C LYS A 27 -22.63 9.27 17.47
N PRO A 28 -23.06 8.61 16.37
CA PRO A 28 -22.20 8.39 15.22
C PRO A 28 -21.80 9.73 14.58
N GLN A 29 -20.55 9.83 14.10
CA GLN A 29 -20.07 10.99 13.35
C GLN A 29 -20.72 10.99 11.96
N SER A 30 -21.27 12.12 11.54
CA SER A 30 -21.74 12.31 10.17
C SER A 30 -20.60 12.79 9.27
N PHE A 31 -20.64 12.41 7.99
CA PHE A 31 -19.62 12.78 7.01
C PHE A 31 -20.25 13.32 5.72
N VAL A 32 -19.56 14.26 5.07
CA VAL A 32 -19.76 14.55 3.65
C VAL A 32 -18.89 13.56 2.87
N LYS A 33 -19.50 12.70 2.10
CA LYS A 33 -18.84 11.77 1.18
C LYS A 33 -18.53 12.51 -0.12
N ALA A 34 -17.41 13.20 -0.18
CA ALA A 34 -17.03 14.01 -1.34
C ALA A 34 -16.62 13.14 -2.53
N ASN A 35 -15.94 12.03 -2.27
CA ASN A 35 -15.66 10.95 -3.21
C ASN A 35 -15.98 9.62 -2.50
N ASP A 36 -16.68 8.71 -3.19
CA ASP A 36 -17.15 7.46 -2.61
C ASP A 36 -16.99 6.31 -3.62
N GLY A 37 -15.83 5.64 -3.56
CA GLY A 37 -15.55 4.45 -4.36
C GLY A 37 -15.07 4.73 -5.80
N ILE A 38 -14.22 5.73 -6.02
CA ILE A 38 -13.69 6.05 -7.35
C ILE A 38 -12.56 5.07 -7.71
N SER A 39 -12.66 4.43 -8.88
CA SER A 39 -11.61 3.55 -9.42
C SER A 39 -11.31 3.93 -10.87
N LEU A 40 -10.02 4.13 -11.19
CA LEU A 40 -9.53 4.46 -12.54
C LEU A 40 -8.00 4.27 -12.62
N ASN A 41 -7.49 4.23 -13.85
CA ASN A 41 -6.06 4.35 -14.12
C ASN A 41 -5.77 5.67 -14.82
N ILE A 42 -4.62 6.28 -14.50
CA ILE A 42 -4.04 7.42 -15.21
C ILE A 42 -2.72 6.93 -15.82
N TYR A 43 -2.51 7.20 -17.10
CA TYR A 43 -1.35 6.72 -17.83
C TYR A 43 -0.28 7.80 -17.96
N GLU A 44 0.97 7.38 -18.15
CA GLU A 44 2.09 8.29 -18.31
C GLU A 44 1.93 9.14 -19.57
N GLY A 45 2.09 10.45 -19.44
CA GLY A 45 1.99 11.40 -20.55
C GLY A 45 0.58 11.74 -21.03
N GLU A 46 -0.48 11.16 -20.44
CA GLU A 46 -1.85 11.53 -20.81
C GLU A 46 -2.34 12.82 -20.12
N THR A 47 -3.31 13.47 -20.76
CA THR A 47 -4.10 14.54 -20.15
C THR A 47 -5.43 13.97 -19.71
N PHE A 48 -5.60 13.75 -18.38
CA PHE A 48 -6.82 13.19 -17.81
C PHE A 48 -7.80 14.31 -17.40
N GLY A 49 -8.97 14.37 -18.05
CA GLY A 49 -9.99 15.38 -17.80
C GLY A 49 -11.08 14.93 -16.81
N LEU A 50 -11.33 15.72 -15.77
CA LEU A 50 -12.45 15.52 -14.84
C LEU A 50 -13.61 16.44 -15.19
N VAL A 51 -14.74 15.87 -15.59
CA VAL A 51 -15.97 16.60 -15.93
C VAL A 51 -17.10 16.25 -14.97
N GLY A 52 -18.06 17.15 -14.79
CA GLY A 52 -19.23 16.95 -13.93
C GLY A 52 -19.74 18.27 -13.35
N GLU A 53 -20.87 18.24 -12.64
CA GLU A 53 -21.52 19.40 -12.06
C GLU A 53 -20.68 20.09 -10.98
N SER A 54 -21.01 21.38 -10.68
CA SER A 54 -20.37 22.09 -9.57
C SER A 54 -20.68 21.40 -8.24
N GLY A 55 -19.63 21.22 -7.41
CA GLY A 55 -19.79 20.56 -6.09
C GLY A 55 -19.77 19.03 -6.10
N CYS A 56 -19.66 18.34 -7.26
CA CYS A 56 -19.67 16.87 -7.31
C CYS A 56 -18.34 16.20 -6.90
N GLY A 57 -17.40 16.92 -6.30
CA GLY A 57 -16.16 16.31 -5.74
C GLY A 57 -14.93 16.32 -6.65
N LYS A 58 -14.97 16.86 -7.89
CA LYS A 58 -13.82 16.88 -8.82
C LYS A 58 -12.53 17.46 -8.22
N SER A 59 -12.65 18.66 -7.65
CA SER A 59 -11.50 19.33 -7.02
C SER A 59 -11.01 18.59 -5.78
N THR A 60 -11.90 17.92 -5.06
CA THR A 60 -11.53 17.06 -3.93
C THR A 60 -10.74 15.87 -4.42
N PHE A 61 -11.21 15.17 -5.46
CA PHE A 61 -10.51 14.04 -6.06
C PHE A 61 -9.09 14.43 -6.52
N GLY A 62 -8.96 15.51 -7.31
CA GLY A 62 -7.65 15.97 -7.76
C GLY A 62 -6.70 16.33 -6.60
N ARG A 63 -7.22 17.01 -5.55
CA ARG A 63 -6.41 17.31 -4.35
C ARG A 63 -6.02 16.07 -3.57
N THR A 64 -6.86 15.05 -3.54
CA THR A 64 -6.53 13.77 -2.89
C THR A 64 -5.45 13.03 -3.67
N LEU A 65 -5.52 12.99 -4.99
CA LEU A 65 -4.45 12.39 -5.83
C LEU A 65 -3.10 13.10 -5.66
N LEU A 66 -3.12 14.44 -5.50
CA LEU A 66 -1.93 15.25 -5.24
C LEU A 66 -1.48 15.20 -3.77
N GLN A 67 -2.07 14.34 -2.95
CA GLN A 67 -1.79 14.19 -1.50
C GLN A 67 -1.97 15.49 -0.68
N LEU A 68 -2.74 16.47 -1.20
CA LEU A 68 -3.16 17.65 -0.43
C LEU A 68 -4.27 17.32 0.59
N TYR A 69 -4.99 16.23 0.35
CA TYR A 69 -5.89 15.58 1.30
C TYR A 69 -5.49 14.11 1.42
N ARG A 70 -5.37 13.63 2.65
CA ARG A 70 -5.17 12.21 2.89
C ARG A 70 -6.48 11.48 2.63
N GLN A 71 -6.46 10.48 1.74
CA GLN A 71 -7.64 9.68 1.45
C GLN A 71 -8.14 8.95 2.70
N THR A 72 -9.45 8.81 2.83
CA THR A 72 -10.08 8.16 3.99
C THR A 72 -10.37 6.68 3.79
N GLY A 73 -10.17 6.17 2.58
CA GLY A 73 -10.29 4.76 2.24
C GLY A 73 -9.91 4.48 0.79
N GLY A 74 -9.77 3.21 0.46
CA GLY A 74 -9.30 2.75 -0.84
C GLY A 74 -7.78 2.78 -0.96
N ARG A 75 -7.27 2.53 -2.16
CA ARG A 75 -5.84 2.43 -2.47
C ARG A 75 -5.51 3.32 -3.67
N THR A 76 -4.39 4.01 -3.62
CA THR A 76 -3.83 4.78 -4.75
C THR A 76 -2.36 4.43 -4.89
N VAL A 77 -2.00 3.77 -5.99
CA VAL A 77 -0.63 3.32 -6.26
C VAL A 77 0.01 4.19 -7.33
N TYR A 78 1.18 4.72 -7.05
CA TYR A 78 1.99 5.53 -7.95
C TYR A 78 3.16 4.72 -8.50
N TYR A 79 3.29 4.66 -9.81
CA TYR A 79 4.30 3.88 -10.54
C TYR A 79 5.40 4.75 -11.20
N GLY A 80 5.43 6.05 -10.92
CA GLY A 80 6.50 6.91 -11.44
C GLY A 80 7.86 6.63 -10.82
N ARG A 81 7.87 6.01 -9.64
CA ARG A 81 9.03 5.47 -8.92
C ARG A 81 8.63 4.23 -8.14
N THR A 82 9.63 3.42 -7.76
CA THR A 82 9.43 2.20 -6.99
C THR A 82 9.54 2.44 -5.48
N VAL A 83 9.07 1.49 -4.69
CA VAL A 83 9.26 1.50 -3.22
C VAL A 83 10.74 1.51 -2.82
N GLU A 84 11.63 1.05 -3.70
CA GLU A 84 13.07 1.03 -3.48
C GLU A 84 13.73 2.41 -3.64
N ASP A 85 13.08 3.35 -4.34
CA ASP A 85 13.59 4.70 -4.56
C ASP A 85 13.46 5.61 -3.34
N PHE A 86 12.65 5.22 -2.34
CA PHE A 86 12.32 6.04 -1.18
C PHE A 86 12.52 5.31 0.14
N ASP A 87 12.67 6.08 1.21
CA ASP A 87 12.76 5.59 2.59
C ASP A 87 11.37 5.56 3.25
N LEU A 88 10.50 4.67 2.75
CA LEU A 88 9.10 4.59 3.15
C LEU A 88 8.94 3.87 4.50
N LYS A 89 8.38 4.56 5.49
CA LYS A 89 8.18 4.01 6.84
C LYS A 89 7.23 2.83 6.86
N TYR A 90 6.16 2.87 6.06
CA TYR A 90 5.20 1.75 6.03
C TYR A 90 5.84 0.45 5.52
N VAL A 91 6.78 0.52 4.57
CA VAL A 91 7.54 -0.63 4.06
C VAL A 91 8.43 -1.20 5.17
N GLU A 92 9.18 -0.32 5.85
CA GLU A 92 10.01 -0.72 6.99
C GLU A 92 9.19 -1.37 8.11
N GLU A 93 8.00 -0.81 8.42
CA GLU A 93 7.09 -1.35 9.44
C GLU A 93 6.49 -2.70 9.03
N ILE A 94 6.17 -2.89 7.75
CA ILE A 94 5.68 -4.19 7.26
C ILE A 94 6.76 -5.24 7.43
N PHE A 95 7.98 -5.03 6.92
CA PHE A 95 9.06 -6.01 7.03
C PHE A 95 9.42 -6.33 8.48
N LYS A 96 9.42 -5.33 9.35
CA LYS A 96 9.71 -5.50 10.78
C LYS A 96 8.69 -6.37 11.51
N ASN A 97 7.42 -6.30 11.10
CA ASN A 97 6.30 -6.91 11.80
C ASN A 97 5.49 -7.86 10.91
N LEU A 98 6.13 -8.51 9.92
CA LEU A 98 5.45 -9.35 8.92
C LEU A 98 4.49 -10.40 9.53
N PRO A 99 4.89 -11.20 10.53
CA PRO A 99 3.99 -12.21 11.12
C PRO A 99 2.75 -11.58 11.76
N ASP A 100 2.93 -10.50 12.51
CA ASP A 100 1.81 -9.80 13.17
C ASP A 100 0.88 -9.14 12.15
N LYS A 101 1.44 -8.59 11.07
CA LYS A 101 0.68 -7.99 9.97
C LYS A 101 -0.15 -9.05 9.24
N LYS A 102 0.46 -10.19 8.89
CA LYS A 102 -0.25 -11.33 8.30
C LYS A 102 -1.39 -11.79 9.20
N LYS A 103 -1.13 -12.05 10.48
CA LYS A 103 -2.13 -12.49 11.43
C LYS A 103 -3.33 -11.54 11.53
N LYS A 104 -3.06 -10.22 11.63
CA LYS A 104 -4.14 -9.21 11.64
C LYS A 104 -4.95 -9.20 10.36
N CYS A 105 -4.29 -9.34 9.22
CA CYS A 105 -4.94 -9.44 7.91
C CYS A 105 -5.85 -10.68 7.84
N GLU A 106 -5.37 -11.85 8.26
CA GLU A 106 -6.15 -13.08 8.31
C GLU A 106 -7.36 -13.00 9.26
N GLU A 107 -7.18 -12.39 10.45
CA GLU A 107 -8.27 -12.12 11.38
C GLU A 107 -9.34 -11.18 10.78
N LEU A 108 -8.91 -10.20 9.97
CA LEU A 108 -9.82 -9.28 9.29
C LEU A 108 -10.57 -10.00 8.16
N LEU A 109 -9.89 -10.79 7.35
CA LEU A 109 -10.49 -11.63 6.30
C LEU A 109 -11.51 -12.62 6.88
N ASP A 110 -11.25 -13.21 8.04
CA ASP A 110 -12.20 -14.10 8.72
C ASP A 110 -13.41 -13.35 9.27
N LYS A 111 -13.27 -12.11 9.71
CA LYS A 111 -14.40 -11.23 10.08
C LYS A 111 -15.26 -10.91 8.86
N VAL A 112 -14.63 -10.59 7.72
CA VAL A 112 -15.35 -10.34 6.45
C VAL A 112 -16.19 -11.55 6.08
N LYS A 113 -15.62 -12.76 6.04
CA LYS A 113 -16.34 -14.00 5.73
C LYS A 113 -17.55 -14.23 6.65
N LYS A 114 -17.43 -13.90 7.95
CA LYS A 114 -18.56 -14.02 8.89
C LYS A 114 -19.65 -12.99 8.58
N LEU A 115 -19.26 -11.73 8.31
CA LEU A 115 -20.21 -10.68 7.93
C LEU A 115 -20.91 -10.98 6.62
N GLU A 116 -20.23 -11.54 5.61
CA GLU A 116 -20.83 -12.01 4.36
C GLU A 116 -21.90 -13.08 4.62
N ALA A 117 -21.58 -14.08 5.47
CA ALA A 117 -22.52 -15.14 5.82
C ALA A 117 -23.74 -14.63 6.58
N ASP A 118 -23.57 -13.63 7.43
CA ASP A 118 -24.67 -12.99 8.16
C ASP A 118 -25.50 -12.09 7.25
N TYR A 119 -24.87 -11.32 6.38
CA TYR A 119 -25.53 -10.48 5.38
C TYR A 119 -26.40 -11.31 4.43
N ALA A 120 -25.89 -12.46 3.97
CA ALA A 120 -26.64 -13.36 3.08
C ALA A 120 -27.94 -13.90 3.70
N LYS A 121 -28.02 -13.96 5.05
CA LYS A 121 -29.19 -14.45 5.79
C LYS A 121 -30.18 -13.33 6.17
N MET A 122 -29.85 -12.07 5.93
CA MET A 122 -30.69 -10.95 6.33
C MET A 122 -31.98 -10.90 5.52
N PRO A 123 -33.15 -10.71 6.18
CA PRO A 123 -34.44 -10.63 5.50
C PRO A 123 -34.59 -9.31 4.73
N GLU A 124 -35.51 -9.33 3.73
CA GLU A 124 -35.82 -8.16 2.89
C GLU A 124 -37.34 -7.94 2.76
N GLY A 125 -38.13 -8.40 3.70
CA GLY A 125 -39.59 -8.32 3.62
C GLY A 125 -40.17 -6.94 3.88
N THR A 126 -39.74 -6.30 4.94
CA THR A 126 -40.21 -4.97 5.39
C THR A 126 -39.28 -3.83 4.96
N GLU A 127 -39.75 -2.59 4.96
CA GLU A 127 -38.91 -1.42 4.70
C GLU A 127 -37.78 -1.25 5.73
N GLU A 128 -38.05 -1.59 6.99
CA GLU A 128 -37.03 -1.56 8.06
C GLU A 128 -35.93 -2.60 7.80
N GLU A 129 -36.29 -3.83 7.39
CA GLU A 129 -35.35 -4.89 7.03
C GLU A 129 -34.51 -4.51 5.81
N LYS A 130 -35.10 -3.90 4.78
CA LYS A 130 -34.35 -3.39 3.62
C LYS A 130 -33.35 -2.32 3.98
N ILE A 131 -33.72 -1.37 4.87
CA ILE A 131 -32.81 -0.34 5.37
C ILE A 131 -31.66 -0.99 6.17
N ALA A 132 -31.98 -1.92 7.07
CA ALA A 132 -30.97 -2.63 7.87
C ALA A 132 -29.99 -3.40 6.97
N LYS A 133 -30.50 -4.13 5.96
CA LYS A 133 -29.67 -4.85 5.00
C LYS A 133 -28.80 -3.93 4.18
N LYS A 134 -29.30 -2.78 3.73
CA LYS A 134 -28.52 -1.76 3.02
C LYS A 134 -27.35 -1.24 3.88
N VAL A 135 -27.59 -0.96 5.17
CA VAL A 135 -26.53 -0.49 6.09
C VAL A 135 -25.52 -1.60 6.33
N ALA A 136 -25.95 -2.85 6.53
CA ALA A 136 -25.07 -3.99 6.68
C ALA A 136 -24.21 -4.22 5.43
N GLY A 137 -24.77 -4.10 4.23
CA GLY A 137 -24.05 -4.22 2.97
C GLY A 137 -22.99 -3.12 2.79
N GLN A 138 -23.27 -1.88 3.23
CA GLN A 138 -22.27 -0.81 3.22
C GLN A 138 -21.11 -1.12 4.16
N HIS A 139 -21.40 -1.60 5.37
CA HIS A 139 -20.38 -1.99 6.34
C HIS A 139 -19.54 -3.16 5.84
N LEU A 140 -20.17 -4.17 5.25
CA LEU A 140 -19.47 -5.31 4.65
C LEU A 140 -18.49 -4.83 3.56
N ALA A 141 -18.96 -4.02 2.60
CA ALA A 141 -18.11 -3.49 1.53
C ALA A 141 -16.94 -2.61 2.05
N GLU A 142 -17.11 -1.92 3.18
CA GLU A 142 -16.02 -1.18 3.84
C GLU A 142 -14.98 -2.14 4.42
N MET A 143 -15.42 -3.19 5.11
CA MET A 143 -14.54 -4.20 5.72
C MET A 143 -13.81 -5.04 4.67
N GLU A 144 -14.48 -5.43 3.58
CA GLU A 144 -13.87 -6.11 2.43
C GLU A 144 -12.74 -5.26 1.83
N SER A 145 -13.03 -3.97 1.56
CA SER A 145 -12.04 -3.04 1.02
C SER A 145 -10.83 -2.84 1.95
N GLU A 146 -11.05 -2.82 3.26
CA GLU A 146 -9.96 -2.73 4.25
C GLU A 146 -9.11 -4.00 4.25
N ALA A 147 -9.75 -5.18 4.26
CA ALA A 147 -9.06 -6.47 4.24
C ALA A 147 -8.23 -6.67 2.96
N ASP A 148 -8.79 -6.32 1.80
CA ASP A 148 -8.09 -6.38 0.53
C ASP A 148 -6.89 -5.44 0.48
N ASN A 149 -7.02 -4.23 1.02
CA ASN A 149 -5.91 -3.28 1.08
C ASN A 149 -4.78 -3.77 2.00
N ASP A 150 -5.12 -4.31 3.18
CA ASP A 150 -4.13 -4.87 4.10
C ASP A 150 -3.40 -6.08 3.48
N LEU A 151 -4.13 -6.95 2.80
CA LEU A 151 -3.55 -8.08 2.08
C LEU A 151 -2.61 -7.61 0.97
N LEU A 152 -3.07 -6.68 0.13
CA LEU A 152 -2.27 -6.14 -0.98
C LEU A 152 -1.04 -5.36 -0.50
N ASP A 153 -1.09 -4.68 0.64
CA ASP A 153 0.07 -3.98 1.20
C ASP A 153 1.18 -4.95 1.60
N ILE A 154 0.83 -6.14 2.06
CA ILE A 154 1.80 -7.19 2.39
C ILE A 154 2.26 -7.92 1.12
N THR A 155 1.32 -8.41 0.32
CA THR A 155 1.63 -9.25 -0.85
C THR A 155 2.31 -8.50 -1.98
N ALA A 156 2.08 -7.19 -2.13
CA ALA A 156 2.83 -6.35 -3.06
C ALA A 156 4.34 -6.38 -2.76
N LEU A 157 4.73 -6.44 -1.50
CA LEU A 157 6.15 -6.44 -1.09
C LEU A 157 6.78 -7.83 -1.12
N ILE A 158 6.07 -8.86 -0.64
CA ILE A 158 6.65 -10.19 -0.43
C ILE A 158 6.12 -11.27 -1.38
N GLY A 159 5.03 -11.01 -2.10
CA GLY A 159 4.43 -11.96 -3.05
C GLY A 159 4.04 -13.28 -2.40
N GLY A 160 4.39 -14.38 -3.05
CA GLY A 160 4.10 -15.74 -2.63
C GLY A 160 4.67 -16.15 -1.26
N LEU A 161 5.64 -15.39 -0.70
CA LEU A 161 6.12 -15.62 0.66
C LEU A 161 5.04 -15.42 1.73
N TYR A 162 3.89 -14.84 1.37
CA TYR A 162 2.72 -14.74 2.25
C TYR A 162 2.20 -16.14 2.69
N THR A 163 2.48 -17.21 1.95
CA THR A 163 2.09 -18.59 2.32
C THR A 163 2.87 -19.16 3.49
N LEU A 164 4.04 -18.60 3.83
CA LEU A 164 4.90 -19.07 4.91
C LEU A 164 4.20 -19.12 6.27
N ASP A 165 4.63 -20.05 7.11
CA ASP A 165 4.30 -20.05 8.53
C ASP A 165 4.94 -18.86 9.28
N GLU A 166 4.51 -18.65 10.52
CA GLU A 166 4.93 -17.50 11.34
C GLU A 166 6.47 -17.43 11.51
N THR A 167 7.13 -18.57 11.70
CA THR A 167 8.58 -18.64 11.95
C THR A 167 9.37 -18.30 10.69
N ALA A 168 9.05 -18.96 9.58
CA ALA A 168 9.69 -18.71 8.30
C ALA A 168 9.40 -17.30 7.76
N LEU A 169 8.19 -16.77 8.01
CA LEU A 169 7.82 -15.42 7.64
C LEU A 169 8.60 -14.36 8.46
N ALA A 170 8.84 -14.64 9.76
CA ALA A 170 9.68 -13.79 10.60
C ALA A 170 11.14 -13.78 10.12
N GLU A 171 11.64 -14.92 9.65
CA GLU A 171 12.97 -15.01 9.06
C GLU A 171 13.06 -14.22 7.75
N ALA A 172 12.11 -14.42 6.83
CA ALA A 172 12.03 -13.64 5.60
C ALA A 172 11.95 -12.13 5.88
N GLY A 173 11.14 -11.72 6.84
CA GLY A 173 11.00 -10.32 7.25
C GLY A 173 12.31 -9.70 7.73
N ARG A 174 13.15 -10.46 8.45
CA ARG A 174 14.48 -9.97 8.87
C ARG A 174 15.40 -9.73 7.69
N HIS A 175 15.41 -10.63 6.69
CA HIS A 175 16.22 -10.48 5.49
C HIS A 175 15.74 -9.29 4.64
N TYR A 176 14.43 -9.15 4.39
CA TYR A 176 13.87 -7.98 3.71
C TYR A 176 14.18 -6.66 4.42
N LEU A 177 14.03 -6.63 5.75
CA LEU A 177 14.36 -5.45 6.53
C LEU A 177 15.85 -5.10 6.45
N ALA A 178 16.73 -6.09 6.54
CA ALA A 178 18.19 -5.89 6.49
C ALA A 178 18.63 -5.39 5.10
N GLU A 179 18.05 -5.94 4.04
CA GLU A 179 18.25 -5.48 2.66
C GLU A 179 17.76 -4.02 2.50
N TYR A 180 16.51 -3.74 2.87
CA TYR A 180 15.90 -2.43 2.76
C TYR A 180 16.67 -1.33 3.51
N LEU A 181 17.13 -1.61 4.74
CA LEU A 181 17.95 -0.69 5.53
C LEU A 181 19.35 -0.47 4.92
N ALA A 182 19.95 -1.48 4.31
CA ALA A 182 21.22 -1.33 3.60
C ALA A 182 21.05 -0.46 2.35
N MET A 183 19.99 -0.65 1.57
CA MET A 183 19.64 0.21 0.43
C MET A 183 19.37 1.65 0.85
N LYS A 184 18.65 1.86 1.95
CA LYS A 184 18.39 3.16 2.57
C LYS A 184 19.71 3.88 2.90
N GLU A 185 20.69 3.20 3.50
CA GLU A 185 21.99 3.78 3.81
C GLU A 185 22.80 4.11 2.54
N ILE A 186 22.73 3.26 1.50
CA ILE A 186 23.34 3.55 0.19
C ILE A 186 22.76 4.83 -0.41
N ARG A 187 21.42 4.99 -0.42
CA ARG A 187 20.75 6.21 -0.92
C ARG A 187 21.23 7.44 -0.17
N LYS A 188 21.30 7.37 1.16
CA LYS A 188 21.77 8.45 2.02
C LYS A 188 23.23 8.83 1.74
N ILE A 189 24.12 7.85 1.56
CA ILE A 189 25.51 8.08 1.19
C ILE A 189 25.61 8.76 -0.17
N ASN A 190 24.83 8.31 -1.16
CA ASN A 190 24.82 8.93 -2.49
C ASN A 190 24.34 10.38 -2.43
N ALA A 191 23.23 10.66 -1.74
CA ALA A 191 22.73 12.03 -1.56
C ALA A 191 23.78 12.95 -0.89
N GLN A 192 24.46 12.46 0.15
CA GLN A 192 25.54 13.19 0.81
C GLN A 192 26.75 13.43 -0.11
N ALA A 193 27.12 12.45 -0.91
CA ALA A 193 28.19 12.56 -1.88
C ALA A 193 27.87 13.59 -2.98
N ASP A 194 26.64 13.58 -3.50
CA ASP A 194 26.18 14.54 -4.49
C ASP A 194 26.19 15.98 -3.93
N GLU A 195 25.85 16.16 -2.66
CA GLU A 195 25.95 17.45 -1.98
C GLU A 195 27.43 17.93 -1.89
N PHE A 196 28.35 17.01 -1.54
CA PHE A 196 29.79 17.34 -1.53
C PHE A 196 30.31 17.69 -2.92
N GLU A 197 29.88 16.97 -3.97
CA GLU A 197 30.27 17.25 -5.36
C GLU A 197 29.77 18.63 -5.82
N LYS A 198 28.49 18.97 -5.54
CA LYS A 198 27.91 20.29 -5.83
C LYS A 198 28.67 21.43 -5.13
N ASN A 199 29.24 21.16 -3.95
CA ASN A 199 30.04 22.13 -3.17
C ASN A 199 31.53 22.08 -3.50
N GLY A 200 31.96 21.41 -4.58
CA GLY A 200 33.39 21.33 -5.01
C GLY A 200 34.27 20.46 -4.09
N LYS A 201 33.70 19.61 -3.25
CA LYS A 201 34.43 18.78 -2.26
C LYS A 201 34.52 17.31 -2.73
N SER A 202 34.95 17.05 -3.96
CA SER A 202 34.99 15.72 -4.59
C SER A 202 35.77 14.68 -3.80
N ALA A 203 36.87 15.08 -3.10
CA ALA A 203 37.61 14.15 -2.24
C ALA A 203 36.74 13.58 -1.10
N LYS A 204 35.91 14.44 -0.46
CA LYS A 204 34.99 14.01 0.59
C LYS A 204 33.86 13.13 0.03
N ALA A 205 33.36 13.44 -1.16
CA ALA A 205 32.39 12.58 -1.85
C ALA A 205 32.95 11.18 -2.08
N GLY A 206 34.18 11.06 -2.58
CA GLY A 206 34.86 9.78 -2.74
C GLY A 206 35.07 9.03 -1.43
N GLU A 207 35.30 9.74 -0.33
CA GLU A 207 35.50 9.12 0.99
C GLU A 207 34.23 8.49 1.54
N VAL A 208 33.11 9.18 1.48
CA VAL A 208 31.81 8.61 1.96
C VAL A 208 31.35 7.43 1.10
N LYS A 209 31.59 7.48 -0.23
CA LYS A 209 31.25 6.39 -1.17
C LYS A 209 32.03 5.08 -0.91
N LYS A 210 33.15 5.10 -0.17
CA LYS A 210 33.92 3.89 0.14
C LYS A 210 33.14 2.81 0.90
N LYS A 211 32.06 3.19 1.59
CA LYS A 211 31.20 2.25 2.32
C LYS A 211 30.21 1.51 1.42
N ILE A 212 29.92 2.05 0.22
CA ILE A 212 28.91 1.51 -0.67
C ILE A 212 29.19 0.05 -1.07
N PRO A 213 30.42 -0.37 -1.46
CA PRO A 213 30.67 -1.74 -1.87
C PRO A 213 30.38 -2.79 -0.79
N GLU A 214 30.63 -2.47 0.49
CA GLU A 214 30.30 -3.35 1.61
C GLU A 214 28.79 -3.49 1.80
N LEU A 215 28.05 -2.37 1.73
CA LEU A 215 26.60 -2.37 1.80
C LEU A 215 25.96 -3.11 0.62
N GLN A 216 26.49 -2.94 -0.60
CA GLN A 216 26.04 -3.69 -1.78
C GLN A 216 26.26 -5.19 -1.61
N LYS A 217 27.40 -5.61 -1.05
CA LYS A 217 27.65 -7.01 -0.74
C LYS A 217 26.64 -7.55 0.28
N LYS A 218 26.28 -6.74 1.30
CA LYS A 218 25.25 -7.11 2.27
C LYS A 218 23.89 -7.27 1.58
N VAL A 219 23.49 -6.32 0.73
CA VAL A 219 22.23 -6.39 -0.05
C VAL A 219 22.18 -7.71 -0.84
N GLN A 220 23.24 -8.06 -1.58
CA GLN A 220 23.29 -9.29 -2.36
C GLN A 220 23.20 -10.55 -1.47
N ALA A 221 23.79 -10.54 -0.30
CA ALA A 221 23.71 -11.66 0.64
C ALA A 221 22.27 -11.83 1.17
N GLU A 222 21.60 -10.76 1.55
CA GLU A 222 20.21 -10.80 2.04
C GLU A 222 19.25 -11.25 0.94
N LEU A 223 19.39 -10.74 -0.29
CA LEU A 223 18.59 -11.17 -1.45
C LEU A 223 18.78 -12.65 -1.74
N ALA A 224 20.00 -13.18 -1.63
CA ALA A 224 20.26 -14.61 -1.84
C ALA A 224 19.57 -15.50 -0.78
N GLU A 225 19.45 -15.05 0.47
CA GLU A 225 18.67 -15.77 1.49
C GLU A 225 17.16 -15.66 1.22
N ILE A 226 16.66 -14.51 0.82
CA ILE A 226 15.25 -14.34 0.40
C ILE A 226 14.92 -15.27 -0.75
N ASP A 227 15.79 -15.38 -1.76
CA ASP A 227 15.59 -16.27 -2.91
C ASP A 227 15.53 -17.73 -2.50
N LYS A 228 16.40 -18.18 -1.57
CA LYS A 228 16.36 -19.55 -1.03
C LYS A 228 15.02 -19.84 -0.32
N ILE A 229 14.56 -18.90 0.51
CA ILE A 229 13.27 -19.03 1.20
C ILE A 229 12.15 -19.11 0.17
N ARG A 230 12.18 -18.25 -0.85
CA ARG A 230 11.21 -18.20 -1.95
C ARG A 230 11.17 -19.52 -2.74
N ASP A 231 12.33 -20.07 -3.08
CA ASP A 231 12.40 -21.35 -3.82
C ASP A 231 11.80 -22.51 -3.03
N ASN A 232 11.89 -22.50 -1.72
CA ASN A 232 11.25 -23.50 -0.85
C ASN A 232 9.72 -23.35 -0.83
N CYS A 233 9.18 -22.14 -0.99
CA CYS A 233 7.74 -21.86 -0.96
C CYS A 233 7.04 -22.12 -2.29
N LYS A 234 7.73 -22.16 -3.42
CA LYS A 234 7.14 -22.33 -4.76
C LYS A 234 6.30 -23.62 -4.92
N LYS A 235 6.39 -24.55 -3.98
CA LYS A 235 5.62 -25.79 -3.96
C LYS A 235 4.25 -25.64 -3.30
N ASP A 236 3.99 -24.52 -2.64
CA ASP A 236 2.72 -24.22 -2.00
C ASP A 236 1.68 -23.90 -3.07
N GLU A 237 0.46 -24.45 -2.91
CA GLU A 237 -0.63 -24.30 -3.90
C GLU A 237 -1.06 -22.84 -4.06
N ASP A 238 -0.97 -22.05 -3.00
CA ASP A 238 -1.36 -20.63 -2.99
C ASP A 238 -0.21 -19.68 -3.35
N PHE A 239 1.02 -20.20 -3.55
CA PHE A 239 2.18 -19.34 -3.84
C PHE A 239 1.93 -18.40 -5.01
N GLU A 240 1.52 -18.93 -6.16
CA GLU A 240 1.32 -18.16 -7.39
C GLU A 240 0.21 -17.13 -7.25
N LYS A 241 -0.83 -17.43 -6.48
CA LYS A 241 -1.95 -16.53 -6.19
C LYS A 241 -1.48 -15.21 -5.57
N TYR A 242 -0.48 -15.26 -4.69
CA TYR A 242 0.08 -14.08 -4.04
C TYR A 242 1.28 -13.52 -4.80
N GLU A 243 2.04 -14.36 -5.52
CA GLU A 243 3.20 -13.91 -6.30
C GLU A 243 2.81 -12.94 -7.42
N VAL A 244 1.68 -13.16 -8.10
CA VAL A 244 1.16 -12.25 -9.13
C VAL A 244 0.71 -10.89 -8.57
N GLN A 245 0.58 -10.75 -7.25
CA GLN A 245 0.24 -9.49 -6.58
C GLN A 245 1.45 -8.62 -6.26
N LYS A 246 2.66 -9.13 -6.49
CA LYS A 246 3.89 -8.35 -6.31
C LYS A 246 3.86 -7.09 -7.15
N ASP A 247 4.10 -5.96 -6.49
CA ASP A 247 3.97 -4.63 -7.09
C ASP A 247 5.02 -3.70 -6.45
N ASP A 248 5.79 -3.01 -7.28
CA ASP A 248 6.83 -2.08 -6.86
C ASP A 248 6.34 -0.63 -6.74
N GLY A 249 5.07 -0.39 -7.01
CA GLY A 249 4.44 0.93 -6.91
C GLY A 249 4.28 1.39 -5.46
N ILE A 250 4.28 2.71 -5.28
CA ILE A 250 4.15 3.34 -3.96
C ILE A 250 2.67 3.53 -3.63
N ASN A 251 2.19 2.90 -2.55
CA ASN A 251 0.84 3.17 -2.06
C ASN A 251 0.78 4.52 -1.33
N LEU A 252 0.25 5.53 -2.02
CA LEU A 252 0.15 6.91 -1.51
C LEU A 252 -0.75 7.02 -0.28
N ALA A 253 -1.68 6.07 -0.05
CA ALA A 253 -2.53 6.07 1.13
C ALA A 253 -1.75 5.84 2.43
N ASN A 254 -0.61 5.17 2.35
CA ASN A 254 0.22 4.77 3.49
C ASN A 254 1.36 5.77 3.80
N LEU A 255 1.52 6.83 2.99
CA LEU A 255 2.55 7.83 3.24
C LEU A 255 2.29 8.61 4.53
N THR A 256 3.36 8.98 5.22
CA THR A 256 3.31 9.93 6.34
C THR A 256 3.39 11.38 5.83
N ASP A 257 3.03 12.36 6.67
CA ASP A 257 3.09 13.79 6.29
C ASP A 257 4.50 14.29 5.95
N ALA A 258 5.52 13.50 6.26
CA ALA A 258 6.93 13.81 6.00
C ALA A 258 7.47 13.15 4.71
N GLU A 259 6.74 12.24 4.11
CA GLU A 259 7.05 11.50 2.87
C GLU A 259 6.29 12.08 1.68
#